data_bfeeaf79879c0ed51655407913556d9a
#
_entry.id   bfeeaf79879c0ed51655407913556d9a
#
_cell.length_a   1.000
_cell.length_b   1.000
_cell.length_c   1.000
_cell.angle_alpha   90.00
_cell.angle_beta   90.00
_cell.angle_gamma   90.00
#
_symmetry.space_group_name_H-M   'P 1'
#
loop_
_entity.id
_entity.type
_entity.pdbx_description
1 polymer ?
#
loop_
_entity_poly.entity_id
_entity_poly.type
_entity_poly.pdbx_seq_one_letter_code
_entity_poly.pdbx_strand_id
1 'polypeptide(L)'
;MKITFMGTPKFAVPALKIINENFRIDTVYTQPPKKSKRGMKEVISPVHKISNELNLDVRTPKDLSNDLEFFKSKKFNLAVVTAYGEIIPDTFLKECQFINI
;
A
#
# COMPACT_ATOMS: atom_id res chain seq x y z
N MET A 1 -13.55 1.65 -11.37
CA MET A 1 -13.24 2.07 -9.99
C MET A 1 -11.74 2.03 -9.75
N LYS A 2 -11.19 3.09 -9.21
CA LYS A 2 -9.75 3.18 -8.95
C LYS A 2 -9.47 2.88 -7.48
N ILE A 3 -8.73 1.81 -7.21
CA ILE A 3 -8.50 1.31 -5.85
C ILE A 3 -7.02 1.38 -5.50
N THR A 4 -6.72 1.84 -4.28
CA THR A 4 -5.38 1.70 -3.72
C THR A 4 -5.44 0.70 -2.57
N PHE A 5 -4.39 -0.11 -2.43
CA PHE A 5 -4.25 -1.06 -1.35
C PHE A 5 -3.08 -0.63 -0.46
N MET A 6 -3.30 -0.63 0.84
CA MET A 6 -2.29 -0.20 1.81
C MET A 6 -2.05 -1.31 2.82
N GLY A 7 -0.92 -1.98 2.72
CA GLY A 7 -0.61 -3.10 3.60
C GLY A 7 0.86 -3.43 3.57
N THR A 8 1.34 -4.22 4.52
CA THR A 8 2.76 -4.49 4.65
C THR A 8 3.09 -5.96 4.90
N PRO A 9 2.57 -6.61 5.97
CA PRO A 9 3.03 -7.95 6.34
C PRO A 9 2.43 -9.04 5.46
N LYS A 10 2.98 -10.24 5.64
CA LYS A 10 2.57 -11.40 4.88
C LYS A 10 1.08 -11.70 4.95
N PHE A 11 0.46 -11.49 6.11
CA PHE A 11 -0.96 -11.81 6.25
C PHE A 11 -1.87 -10.87 5.46
N ALA A 12 -1.35 -9.75 4.99
CA ALA A 12 -2.10 -8.83 4.12
C ALA A 12 -2.11 -9.30 2.65
N VAL A 13 -1.22 -10.21 2.28
CA VAL A 13 -1.08 -10.66 0.90
C VAL A 13 -2.33 -11.31 0.33
N PRO A 14 -3.03 -12.21 1.06
CA PRO A 14 -4.26 -12.80 0.50
C PRO A 14 -5.32 -11.76 0.14
N ALA A 15 -5.50 -10.74 0.97
CA ALA A 15 -6.46 -9.67 0.67
C ALA A 15 -6.08 -8.92 -0.60
N LEU A 16 -4.79 -8.58 -0.74
CA LEU A 16 -4.30 -7.91 -1.94
C LEU A 16 -4.60 -8.73 -3.19
N LYS A 17 -4.31 -10.03 -3.15
CA LYS A 17 -4.52 -10.91 -4.31
C LYS A 17 -5.98 -10.99 -4.71
N ILE A 18 -6.86 -11.20 -3.74
CA ILE A 18 -8.30 -11.32 -4.01
C ILE A 18 -8.86 -10.03 -4.58
N ILE A 19 -8.49 -8.90 -3.99
CA ILE A 19 -8.97 -7.61 -4.49
C ILE A 19 -8.47 -7.38 -5.90
N ASN A 20 -7.20 -7.65 -6.16
CA ASN A 20 -6.62 -7.42 -7.47
C ASN A 20 -7.25 -8.30 -8.56
N GLU A 21 -7.60 -9.53 -8.21
CA GLU A 21 -8.26 -10.43 -9.15
C GLU A 21 -9.61 -9.89 -9.61
N ASN A 22 -10.33 -9.23 -8.71
CA ASN A 22 -11.69 -8.81 -8.98
C ASN A 22 -11.80 -7.37 -9.48
N PHE A 23 -10.88 -6.48 -9.10
CA PHE A 23 -11.03 -5.05 -9.38
C PHE A 23 -9.80 -4.40 -9.97
N ARG A 24 -8.68 -5.07 -10.02
CA ARG A 24 -7.39 -4.53 -10.42
C ARG A 24 -6.99 -3.30 -9.60
N ILE A 25 -6.00 -3.48 -8.75
CA ILE A 25 -5.48 -2.40 -7.90
C ILE A 25 -4.64 -1.45 -8.76
N ASP A 26 -4.87 -0.15 -8.59
CA ASP A 26 -4.10 0.88 -9.29
C ASP A 26 -2.73 1.11 -8.64
N THR A 27 -2.72 1.30 -7.34
CA THR A 27 -1.50 1.64 -6.61
C THR A 27 -1.47 0.93 -5.26
N VAL A 28 -0.31 0.41 -4.90
CA VAL A 28 -0.09 -0.22 -3.60
C VAL A 28 0.82 0.67 -2.75
N TYR A 29 0.40 0.94 -1.53
CA TYR A 29 1.23 1.58 -0.52
C TYR A 29 1.70 0.52 0.47
N THR A 30 3.00 0.48 0.73
CA THR A 30 3.55 -0.44 1.71
C THR A 30 4.74 0.23 2.39
N GLN A 31 5.16 -0.28 3.55
CA GLN A 31 6.27 0.31 4.27
C GLN A 31 7.57 0.16 3.49
N PRO A 32 8.51 1.11 3.66
CA PRO A 32 9.78 1.05 2.95
C PRO A 32 10.58 -0.20 3.31
N PRO A 33 11.53 -0.58 2.45
CA PRO A 33 12.41 -1.70 2.75
C PRO A 33 13.10 -1.53 4.10
N LYS A 34 13.30 -2.63 4.80
CA LYS A 34 13.98 -2.65 6.09
C LYS A 34 15.31 -3.38 5.96
N LYS A 35 16.29 -2.95 6.72
CA LYS A 35 17.55 -3.68 6.76
C LYS A 35 17.36 -4.97 7.54
N SER A 36 17.85 -6.08 6.96
CA SER A 36 17.81 -7.34 7.66
C SER A 36 18.83 -7.34 8.80
N LYS A 37 18.62 -8.18 9.83
CA LYS A 37 19.54 -8.28 10.96
C LYS A 37 20.91 -8.78 10.55
N ARG A 38 21.00 -9.44 9.40
CA ARG A 38 22.26 -9.98 8.89
C ARG A 38 22.68 -9.21 7.66
N GLY A 39 23.88 -8.61 7.73
CA GLY A 39 24.57 -8.12 6.55
C GLY A 39 23.98 -6.91 5.85
N MET A 40 23.09 -6.17 6.48
CA MET A 40 22.71 -4.84 5.99
C MET A 40 22.01 -4.80 4.64
N LYS A 41 21.53 -5.93 4.13
CA LYS A 41 20.71 -5.95 2.94
C LYS A 41 19.33 -5.43 3.24
N GLU A 42 18.83 -4.56 2.36
CA GLU A 42 17.46 -4.11 2.46
C GLU A 42 16.52 -5.19 1.97
N VAL A 43 15.44 -5.42 2.71
CA VAL A 43 14.43 -6.41 2.37
C VAL A 43 13.11 -5.69 2.19
N ILE A 44 12.51 -5.85 1.00
CA ILE A 44 11.19 -5.28 0.73
C ILE A 44 10.13 -6.07 1.49
N SER A 45 8.98 -5.42 1.76
CA SER A 45 7.89 -6.06 2.48
C SER A 45 7.28 -7.21 1.66
N PRO A 46 6.58 -8.16 2.34
CA PRO A 46 5.85 -9.20 1.61
C PRO A 46 4.84 -8.63 0.61
N VAL A 47 4.13 -7.57 0.98
CA VAL A 47 3.19 -6.91 0.07
C VAL A 47 3.92 -6.30 -1.13
N HIS A 48 5.08 -5.67 -0.90
CA HIS A 48 5.88 -5.10 -1.98
C HIS A 48 6.30 -6.19 -2.98
N LYS A 49 6.78 -7.31 -2.44
CA LYS A 49 7.24 -8.42 -3.28
C LYS A 49 6.13 -8.95 -4.19
N ILE A 50 4.96 -9.21 -3.62
CA ILE A 50 3.81 -9.71 -4.39
C ILE A 50 3.35 -8.66 -5.40
N SER A 51 3.35 -7.39 -5.01
CA SER A 51 2.95 -6.32 -5.92
C SER A 51 3.85 -6.26 -7.17
N ASN A 52 5.15 -6.47 -6.96
CA ASN A 52 6.08 -6.53 -8.10
C ASN A 52 5.76 -7.72 -9.01
N GLU A 53 5.46 -8.87 -8.43
CA GLU A 53 5.12 -10.06 -9.22
C GLU A 53 3.82 -9.86 -10.02
N LEU A 54 2.90 -9.07 -9.48
CA LEU A 54 1.63 -8.77 -10.14
C LEU A 54 1.70 -7.55 -11.04
N ASN A 55 2.87 -6.94 -11.17
CA ASN A 55 3.11 -5.74 -11.98
C ASN A 55 2.27 -4.56 -11.53
N LEU A 56 2.11 -4.40 -10.22
CA LEU A 56 1.39 -3.26 -9.65
C LEU A 56 2.36 -2.15 -9.30
N ASP A 57 1.91 -0.91 -9.41
CA ASP A 57 2.69 0.25 -9.00
C ASP A 57 2.77 0.31 -7.48
N VAL A 58 3.97 0.49 -6.95
CA VAL A 58 4.21 0.48 -5.50
C VAL A 58 4.82 1.79 -5.06
N ARG A 59 4.32 2.32 -3.94
CA ARG A 59 4.88 3.51 -3.31
C ARG A 59 5.25 3.17 -1.87
N THR A 60 6.44 3.61 -1.46
CA THR A 60 6.98 3.29 -0.14
C THR A 60 7.47 4.55 0.58
N PRO A 61 6.58 5.53 0.82
CA PRO A 61 7.00 6.74 1.51
C PRO A 61 7.40 6.44 2.95
N LYS A 62 8.47 7.08 3.42
CA LYS A 62 8.88 6.96 4.83
C LYS A 62 7.86 7.61 5.75
N ASP A 63 7.27 8.68 5.29
CA ASP A 63 6.20 9.40 5.99
C ASP A 63 5.07 9.56 4.98
N LEU A 64 3.95 8.92 5.23
CA LEU A 64 2.82 8.93 4.31
C LEU A 64 2.35 10.35 4.00
N SER A 65 2.39 11.25 4.98
CA SER A 65 1.92 12.62 4.77
C SER A 65 2.68 13.35 3.66
N ASN A 66 3.90 12.94 3.36
CA ASN A 66 4.67 13.54 2.28
C ASN A 66 4.19 13.12 0.89
N ASP A 67 3.30 12.15 0.82
CA ASP A 67 2.79 11.64 -0.45
C ASP A 67 1.36 12.13 -0.76
N LEU A 68 0.89 13.11 -0.02
CA LEU A 68 -0.49 13.58 -0.16
C LEU A 68 -0.83 14.08 -1.57
N GLU A 69 0.09 14.85 -2.18
CA GLU A 69 -0.17 15.42 -3.50
C GLU A 69 -0.36 14.32 -4.55
N PHE A 70 0.47 13.29 -4.50
CA PHE A 70 0.32 12.16 -5.40
C PHE A 70 -1.01 11.45 -5.15
N PHE A 71 -1.31 11.19 -3.86
CA PHE A 71 -2.54 10.51 -3.48
C PHE A 71 -3.77 11.24 -4.01
N LYS A 72 -3.80 12.55 -3.84
CA LYS A 72 -4.90 13.39 -4.33
C LYS A 72 -4.98 13.35 -5.86
N SER A 73 -3.84 13.39 -6.52
CA SER A 73 -3.80 13.43 -7.99
C SER A 73 -4.38 12.17 -8.63
N LYS A 74 -4.30 11.05 -7.95
CA LYS A 74 -4.80 9.78 -8.47
C LYS A 74 -6.32 9.67 -8.42
N LYS A 75 -6.97 10.41 -7.52
CA LYS A 75 -8.43 10.40 -7.38
C LYS A 75 -8.98 8.99 -7.15
N PHE A 76 -8.40 8.29 -6.19
CA PHE A 76 -8.88 6.95 -5.82
C PHE A 76 -10.34 7.00 -5.37
N ASN A 77 -11.09 5.96 -5.71
CA ASN A 77 -12.45 5.80 -5.22
C ASN A 77 -12.48 5.11 -3.87
N LEU A 78 -11.52 4.21 -3.64
CA LEU A 78 -11.49 3.37 -2.45
C LEU A 78 -10.06 3.06 -2.05
N ALA A 79 -9.78 3.15 -0.77
CA ALA A 79 -8.52 2.70 -0.19
C ALA A 79 -8.81 1.55 0.76
N VAL A 80 -8.17 0.42 0.54
CA VAL A 80 -8.30 -0.77 1.40
C VAL A 80 -7.04 -0.88 2.24
N VAL A 81 -7.19 -0.84 3.56
CA VAL A 81 -6.07 -0.87 4.49
C VAL A 81 -6.04 -2.19 5.24
N THR A 82 -4.92 -2.88 5.20
CA THR A 82 -4.71 -4.12 5.94
C THR A 82 -3.31 -4.08 6.54
N ALA A 83 -3.21 -3.68 7.80
CA ALA A 83 -1.93 -3.61 8.51
C ALA A 83 -0.86 -2.84 7.72
N TYR A 84 -1.17 -1.61 7.39
CA TYR A 84 -0.23 -0.77 6.66
C TYR A 84 1.03 -0.47 7.49
N GLY A 85 0.87 -0.24 8.79
CA GLY A 85 1.99 0.00 9.67
C GLY A 85 2.26 1.47 9.98
N GLU A 86 1.35 2.35 9.58
CA GLU A 86 1.44 3.77 9.84
C GLU A 86 0.02 4.32 9.96
N ILE A 87 -0.17 5.33 10.82
CA ILE A 87 -1.48 5.96 10.97
C ILE A 87 -1.79 6.75 9.71
N ILE A 88 -3.01 6.60 9.20
CA ILE A 88 -3.45 7.33 8.02
C ILE A 88 -3.87 8.75 8.44
N PRO A 89 -3.23 9.79 7.92
CA PRO A 89 -3.60 11.16 8.29
C PRO A 89 -5.01 11.53 7.84
N ASP A 90 -5.66 12.42 8.58
CA ASP A 90 -7.01 12.90 8.24
C ASP A 90 -7.06 13.49 6.84
N THR A 91 -5.97 14.11 6.38
CA THR A 91 -5.90 14.68 5.04
C THR A 91 -6.10 13.64 3.94
N PHE A 92 -5.68 12.39 4.20
CA PHE A 92 -5.92 11.27 3.28
C PHE A 92 -7.36 10.77 3.41
N LEU A 93 -7.86 10.68 4.64
CA LEU A 93 -9.19 10.13 4.88
C LEU A 93 -10.30 10.94 4.23
N LYS A 94 -10.04 12.20 3.93
CA LYS A 94 -11.01 13.08 3.26
C LYS A 94 -11.09 12.82 1.76
N GLU A 95 -10.07 12.18 1.18
CA GLU A 95 -9.96 12.10 -0.27
C GLU A 95 -10.83 11.00 -0.89
N CYS A 96 -11.10 9.94 -0.16
CA CYS A 96 -11.91 8.84 -0.66
C CYS A 96 -12.39 7.99 0.50
N GLN A 97 -13.17 6.97 0.19
CA GLN A 97 -13.62 6.02 1.20
C GLN A 97 -12.47 5.09 1.59
N PHE A 98 -12.33 4.85 2.88
CA PHE A 98 -11.33 3.92 3.41
C PHE A 98 -12.05 2.73 4.06
N ILE A 99 -11.55 1.54 3.79
CA ILE A 99 -12.01 0.31 4.43
C ILE A 99 -10.80 -0.33 5.09
N ASN A 100 -10.93 -0.68 6.37
CA ASN A 100 -9.87 -1.34 7.13
C ASN A 100 -10.27 -2.79 7.33
N ILE A 101 -9.43 -3.68 6.88
CA ILE A 101 -9.67 -5.12 7.02
C ILE A 101 -8.83 -5.71 8.14
#